data_e5bab9b1aa058c170816ecd60f62dab7
#
_entry.id   e5bab9b1aa058c170816ecd60f62dab7
#
_cell.length_a   1.000
_cell.length_b   1.000
_cell.length_c   1.000
_cell.angle_alpha   90.00
_cell.angle_beta   90.00
_cell.angle_gamma   90.00
#
_symmetry.space_group_name_H-M   'P 1'
#
loop_
_entity.id
_entity.type
_entity.pdbx_description
1 polymer ?
#
loop_
_entity_poly.entity_id
_entity_poly.type
_entity_poly.pdbx_seq_one_letter_code
_entity_poly.pdbx_strand_id
1 'polypeptide(L)'
;MKLCISNHGLRPSGGIERYALTLVRGLHALAIRPTVIAKTFDANLPEYGWIDARRIRVTGLPSKWRDPYFDWRLRRIKAREDLGPLIACNQTGAADIAICGSTHPGFLAAMAQTPRRSDVWKIALEHEHLTRAQFVVAHSQRMADEAVRHHGITAEKIHLMYPPVDGDRFAPVDDDTRARLREALQLPNDKAVFLLASTGHRRKGLDLLARHFARTTLPVCLVVAGRPIDIAAPHIRYLGYRNDIENVFRAVDYTVLASLYEPFGLVGVESVLCGTPVVVAEGAGCAEVLRGNGRIVFALDDAASLDDAMASAVAAWQAGRHRIAEPAQALGYDPSVDVHVRGLIGLAQRVRQR
;
A
#
# COMPACT_ATOMS: atom_id res chain seq x y z
N MET A 1 -13.05 25.06 2.98
CA MET A 1 -12.93 24.28 4.24
C MET A 1 -11.47 24.23 4.64
N LYS A 2 -11.13 24.52 5.91
CA LYS A 2 -9.78 24.24 6.43
C LYS A 2 -9.63 22.76 6.63
N LEU A 3 -8.47 22.19 6.25
CA LEU A 3 -8.14 20.79 6.44
C LEU A 3 -6.63 20.66 6.67
N CYS A 4 -6.23 19.84 7.62
CA CYS A 4 -4.84 19.58 7.93
C CYS A 4 -4.50 18.11 7.66
N ILE A 5 -3.33 17.86 7.07
CA ILE A 5 -2.76 16.52 6.91
C ILE A 5 -1.43 16.47 7.65
N SER A 6 -1.17 15.42 8.41
CA SER A 6 0.17 15.15 8.94
C SER A 6 0.76 13.88 8.37
N ASN A 7 2.08 13.93 8.09
CA ASN A 7 2.84 12.76 7.65
C ASN A 7 4.32 12.88 8.06
N HIS A 8 5.08 11.80 7.95
CA HIS A 8 6.53 11.85 8.18
C HIS A 8 7.25 12.67 7.11
N GLY A 9 6.87 12.53 5.85
CA GLY A 9 7.42 13.28 4.73
C GLY A 9 6.46 13.39 3.56
N LEU A 10 6.50 14.48 2.84
CA LEU A 10 5.80 14.64 1.55
C LEU A 10 6.82 14.45 0.44
N ARG A 11 6.96 13.21 -0.03
CA ARG A 11 7.92 12.78 -1.05
C ARG A 11 7.50 11.42 -1.64
N PRO A 12 7.91 11.04 -2.87
CA PRO A 12 7.55 9.77 -3.49
C PRO A 12 8.43 8.62 -2.96
N SER A 13 8.21 8.19 -1.71
CA SER A 13 8.99 7.12 -1.09
C SER A 13 8.14 5.88 -0.74
N GLY A 14 7.77 5.68 0.49
CA GLY A 14 6.97 4.53 0.93
C GLY A 14 5.48 4.62 0.58
N GLY A 15 4.71 3.60 0.95
CA GLY A 15 3.28 3.53 0.69
C GLY A 15 2.50 4.67 1.33
N ILE A 16 2.81 5.02 2.60
CA ILE A 16 2.10 6.07 3.33
C ILE A 16 2.43 7.48 2.82
N GLU A 17 3.66 7.70 2.34
CA GLU A 17 4.04 8.98 1.73
C GLU A 17 3.36 9.15 0.38
N ARG A 18 3.28 8.09 -0.45
CA ARG A 18 2.50 8.10 -1.70
C ARG A 18 1.02 8.32 -1.44
N TYR A 19 0.47 7.68 -0.41
CA TYR A 19 -0.91 7.92 0.00
C TYR A 19 -1.17 9.40 0.34
N ALA A 20 -0.30 10.02 1.15
CA ALA A 20 -0.41 11.45 1.48
C ALA A 20 -0.33 12.35 0.23
N LEU A 21 0.55 12.04 -0.74
CA LEU A 21 0.61 12.73 -2.02
C LEU A 21 -0.69 12.57 -2.81
N THR A 22 -1.25 11.37 -2.85
CA THR A 22 -2.54 11.10 -3.51
C THR A 22 -3.68 11.90 -2.87
N LEU A 23 -3.70 12.03 -1.54
CA LEU A 23 -4.68 12.90 -0.86
C LEU A 23 -4.51 14.37 -1.27
N VAL A 24 -3.28 14.87 -1.35
CA VAL A 24 -3.01 16.25 -1.79
C VAL A 24 -3.49 16.47 -3.22
N ARG A 25 -3.25 15.53 -4.13
CA ARG A 25 -3.74 15.58 -5.53
C ARG A 25 -5.26 15.64 -5.59
N GLY A 26 -5.94 14.76 -4.88
CA GLY A 26 -7.40 14.72 -4.84
C GLY A 26 -8.01 15.96 -4.22
N LEU A 27 -7.42 16.53 -3.15
CA LEU A 27 -7.86 17.79 -2.58
C LEU A 27 -7.64 18.97 -3.52
N HIS A 28 -6.51 19.00 -4.23
CA HIS A 28 -6.24 20.02 -5.24
C HIS A 28 -7.25 19.99 -6.39
N ALA A 29 -7.62 18.81 -6.88
CA ALA A 29 -8.66 18.63 -7.89
C ALA A 29 -10.03 19.17 -7.42
N LEU A 30 -10.28 19.18 -6.12
CA LEU A 30 -11.48 19.76 -5.49
C LEU A 30 -11.30 21.25 -5.09
N ALA A 31 -10.24 21.92 -5.56
CA ALA A 31 -9.87 23.28 -5.20
C ALA A 31 -9.70 23.52 -3.68
N ILE A 32 -9.30 22.50 -2.93
CA ILE A 32 -9.00 22.58 -1.50
C ILE A 32 -7.49 22.60 -1.32
N ARG A 33 -6.98 23.66 -0.68
CA ARG A 33 -5.57 23.80 -0.30
C ARG A 33 -5.39 23.40 1.16
N PRO A 34 -4.86 22.18 1.46
CA PRO A 34 -4.66 21.74 2.84
C PRO A 34 -3.41 22.35 3.46
N THR A 35 -3.40 22.51 4.78
CA THR A 35 -2.15 22.61 5.54
C THR A 35 -1.53 21.23 5.67
N VAL A 36 -0.26 21.08 5.27
CA VAL A 36 0.46 19.82 5.44
C VAL A 36 1.60 20.00 6.43
N ILE A 37 1.59 19.21 7.51
CA ILE A 37 2.61 19.23 8.56
C ILE A 37 3.47 17.98 8.46
N ALA A 38 4.78 18.15 8.16
CA ALA A 38 5.70 17.02 7.99
C ALA A 38 7.12 17.35 8.49
N LYS A 39 7.95 16.30 8.64
CA LYS A 39 9.37 16.46 8.98
C LYS A 39 10.19 16.91 7.77
N THR A 40 9.80 16.42 6.57
CA THR A 40 10.51 16.69 5.31
C THR A 40 9.52 16.92 4.18
N PHE A 41 9.93 17.76 3.24
CA PHE A 41 9.21 18.02 1.99
C PHE A 41 10.19 17.91 0.82
N ASP A 42 9.74 17.36 -0.29
CA ASP A 42 10.41 17.49 -1.57
C ASP A 42 9.80 18.70 -2.30
N ALA A 43 10.56 19.80 -2.34
CA ALA A 43 10.09 21.04 -2.94
C ALA A 43 10.05 21.02 -4.48
N ASN A 44 10.61 19.97 -5.11
CA ASN A 44 10.56 19.81 -6.56
C ASN A 44 9.24 19.18 -7.04
N LEU A 45 8.43 18.67 -6.12
CA LEU A 45 7.12 18.11 -6.47
C LEU A 45 6.10 19.21 -6.76
N PRO A 46 5.25 19.06 -7.79
CA PRO A 46 4.14 19.99 -8.06
C PRO A 46 3.24 20.18 -6.85
N GLU A 47 2.99 19.11 -6.09
CA GLU A 47 2.13 19.08 -4.91
C GLU A 47 2.60 20.04 -3.81
N TYR A 48 3.88 20.39 -3.78
CA TYR A 48 4.40 21.37 -2.82
C TYR A 48 3.79 22.76 -3.03
N GLY A 49 3.49 23.14 -4.28
CA GLY A 49 2.82 24.39 -4.62
C GLY A 49 1.33 24.42 -4.23
N TRP A 50 0.70 23.28 -4.00
CA TRP A 50 -0.74 23.13 -3.74
C TRP A 50 -1.12 23.12 -2.26
N ILE A 51 -0.14 23.20 -1.37
CA ILE A 51 -0.33 23.10 0.08
C ILE A 51 0.16 24.34 0.83
N ASP A 52 -0.28 24.49 2.08
CA ASP A 52 0.40 25.29 3.10
C ASP A 52 1.37 24.39 3.87
N ALA A 53 2.65 24.42 3.47
CA ALA A 53 3.67 23.49 3.99
C ALA A 53 4.23 23.98 5.34
N ARG A 54 4.12 23.15 6.39
CA ARG A 54 4.63 23.44 7.73
C ARG A 54 5.61 22.38 8.20
N ARG A 55 6.87 22.72 8.31
CA ARG A 55 7.91 21.77 8.72
C ARG A 55 8.11 21.77 10.23
N ILE A 56 8.02 20.57 10.84
CA ILE A 56 8.53 20.32 12.18
C ILE A 56 9.94 19.74 12.04
N ARG A 57 10.95 20.57 12.34
CA ARG A 57 12.36 20.16 12.24
C ARG A 57 12.70 19.17 13.35
N VAL A 58 13.22 18.00 12.97
CA VAL A 58 13.71 16.95 13.87
C VAL A 58 15.21 16.68 13.67
N THR A 59 15.87 17.52 12.87
CA THR A 59 17.32 17.44 12.61
C THR A 59 18.08 17.64 13.91
N GLY A 60 19.11 16.85 14.14
CA GLY A 60 19.89 16.88 15.39
C GLY A 60 19.31 16.05 16.54
N LEU A 61 18.05 15.60 16.44
CA LEU A 61 17.49 14.69 17.44
C LEU A 61 17.91 13.23 17.16
N PRO A 62 18.26 12.44 18.20
CA PRO A 62 18.42 10.99 18.06
C PRO A 62 17.17 10.36 17.47
N SER A 63 17.35 9.31 16.65
CA SER A 63 16.24 8.66 15.91
C SER A 63 15.04 8.31 16.80
N LYS A 64 15.30 7.78 18.01
CA LYS A 64 14.27 7.38 18.98
C LYS A 64 13.39 8.54 19.50
N TRP A 65 13.87 9.78 19.42
CA TRP A 65 13.16 10.96 19.91
C TRP A 65 12.41 11.73 18.81
N ARG A 66 12.64 11.41 17.53
CA ARG A 66 12.08 12.17 16.41
C ARG A 66 10.56 12.09 16.35
N ASP A 67 10.00 10.90 16.54
CA ASP A 67 8.54 10.71 16.48
C ASP A 67 7.83 11.26 17.73
N PRO A 68 8.30 11.01 18.97
CA PRO A 68 7.73 11.65 20.16
C PRO A 68 7.80 13.18 20.13
N TYR A 69 8.91 13.74 19.65
CA TYR A 69 9.05 15.20 19.53
C TYR A 69 8.11 15.77 18.46
N PHE A 70 7.99 15.08 17.32
CA PHE A 70 7.07 15.48 16.26
C PHE A 70 5.62 15.50 16.78
N ASP A 71 5.19 14.44 17.46
CA ASP A 71 3.87 14.33 18.06
C ASP A 71 3.62 15.48 19.09
N TRP A 72 4.55 15.69 20.00
CA TRP A 72 4.45 16.76 20.99
C TRP A 72 4.33 18.14 20.34
N ARG A 73 5.14 18.44 19.31
CA ARG A 73 5.08 19.70 18.56
C ARG A 73 3.76 19.87 17.83
N LEU A 74 3.29 18.80 17.17
CA LEU A 74 2.03 18.82 16.43
C LEU A 74 0.84 19.09 17.35
N ARG A 75 0.78 18.43 18.50
CA ARG A 75 -0.25 18.70 19.53
C ARG A 75 -0.24 20.17 19.98
N ARG A 76 0.95 20.76 20.19
CA ARG A 76 1.07 22.18 20.59
C ARG A 76 0.65 23.14 19.49
N ILE A 77 0.93 22.84 18.22
CA ILE A 77 0.48 23.64 17.08
C ILE A 77 -1.05 23.58 17.00
N LYS A 78 -1.61 22.37 17.03
CA LYS A 78 -3.06 22.18 16.98
C LYS A 78 -3.82 22.84 18.13
N ALA A 79 -3.25 22.87 19.33
CA ALA A 79 -3.86 23.54 20.49
C ALA A 79 -3.83 25.09 20.43
N ARG A 80 -3.00 25.67 19.55
CA ARG A 80 -2.81 27.12 19.45
C ARG A 80 -3.37 27.74 18.19
N GLU A 81 -3.59 26.91 17.16
CA GLU A 81 -3.97 27.36 15.84
C GLU A 81 -5.18 26.56 15.35
N ASP A 82 -6.12 27.24 14.71
CA ASP A 82 -7.23 26.62 14.01
C ASP A 82 -6.74 26.07 12.66
N LEU A 83 -6.32 24.81 12.66
CA LEU A 83 -5.88 24.08 11.48
C LEU A 83 -7.03 23.37 10.73
N GLY A 84 -8.24 23.39 11.30
CA GLY A 84 -9.32 22.50 10.89
C GLY A 84 -9.04 21.04 11.30
N PRO A 85 -9.91 20.09 10.87
CA PRO A 85 -9.74 18.67 11.16
C PRO A 85 -8.40 18.12 10.65
N LEU A 86 -7.71 17.36 11.51
CA LEU A 86 -6.41 16.76 11.23
C LEU A 86 -6.55 15.30 10.81
N ILE A 87 -6.27 15.02 9.53
CA ILE A 87 -6.09 13.68 8.98
C ILE A 87 -4.60 13.31 9.19
N ALA A 88 -4.34 12.33 10.05
CA ALA A 88 -2.97 11.92 10.33
C ALA A 88 -2.63 10.61 9.65
N CYS A 89 -1.68 10.68 8.71
CA CYS A 89 -1.11 9.52 8.02
C CYS A 89 0.08 8.90 8.79
N ASN A 90 0.62 9.60 9.79
CA ASN A 90 1.63 9.10 10.72
C ASN A 90 1.05 8.96 12.13
N GLN A 91 1.69 8.15 12.98
CA GLN A 91 1.26 8.00 14.36
C GLN A 91 1.43 9.32 15.12
N THR A 92 0.34 9.82 15.71
CA THR A 92 0.29 11.00 16.56
C THR A 92 -1.01 11.01 17.38
N GLY A 93 -0.95 11.40 18.64
CA GLY A 93 -2.17 11.59 19.45
C GLY A 93 -2.90 12.92 19.17
N ALA A 94 -2.49 13.68 18.16
CA ALA A 94 -3.16 14.90 17.72
C ALA A 94 -4.28 14.64 16.68
N ALA A 95 -4.36 13.42 16.12
CA ALA A 95 -5.28 13.07 15.04
C ALA A 95 -6.75 13.27 15.42
N ASP A 96 -7.54 13.85 14.52
CA ASP A 96 -9.00 13.76 14.54
C ASP A 96 -9.47 12.55 13.73
N ILE A 97 -8.80 12.32 12.59
CA ILE A 97 -8.97 11.16 11.72
C ILE A 97 -7.62 10.45 11.66
N ALA A 98 -7.53 9.25 12.23
CA ALA A 98 -6.33 8.42 12.23
C ALA A 98 -6.36 7.45 11.06
N ILE A 99 -5.34 7.47 10.21
CA ILE A 99 -5.20 6.48 9.14
C ILE A 99 -4.50 5.23 9.68
N CYS A 100 -5.21 4.11 9.73
CA CYS A 100 -4.70 2.80 10.10
C CYS A 100 -4.32 2.02 8.82
N GLY A 101 -3.12 2.29 8.32
CA GLY A 101 -2.55 1.62 7.14
C GLY A 101 -1.67 0.41 7.48
N SER A 102 -1.36 0.20 8.76
CA SER A 102 -0.66 -0.98 9.31
C SER A 102 -0.70 -0.92 10.83
N THR A 103 -0.53 -2.06 11.51
CA THR A 103 -0.30 -2.09 12.96
C THR A 103 1.07 -2.68 13.28
N HIS A 104 1.78 -2.08 14.24
CA HIS A 104 3.09 -2.58 14.64
C HIS A 104 3.02 -3.95 15.35
N PRO A 105 2.03 -4.21 16.24
CA PRO A 105 1.82 -5.54 16.80
C PRO A 105 1.52 -6.60 15.74
N GLY A 106 0.65 -6.32 14.77
CA GLY A 106 0.34 -7.22 13.67
C GLY A 106 1.56 -7.55 12.81
N PHE A 107 2.39 -6.54 12.52
CA PHE A 107 3.67 -6.75 11.82
C PHE A 107 4.60 -7.67 12.61
N LEU A 108 4.81 -7.41 13.92
CA LEU A 108 5.69 -8.24 14.76
C LEU A 108 5.21 -9.70 14.81
N ALA A 109 3.91 -9.90 14.99
CA ALA A 109 3.30 -11.23 15.01
C ALA A 109 3.51 -11.97 13.68
N ALA A 110 3.20 -11.33 12.55
CA ALA A 110 3.36 -11.95 11.23
C ALA A 110 4.81 -12.25 10.87
N MET A 111 5.77 -11.47 11.39
CA MET A 111 7.20 -11.68 11.18
C MET A 111 7.84 -12.60 12.23
N ALA A 112 7.06 -13.16 13.16
CA ALA A 112 7.50 -13.95 14.29
C ALA A 112 8.63 -13.26 15.09
N GLN A 113 8.45 -11.95 15.36
CA GLN A 113 9.44 -11.14 16.07
C GLN A 113 9.00 -10.83 17.50
N THR A 114 9.88 -11.04 18.45
CA THR A 114 9.66 -10.60 19.84
C THR A 114 9.83 -9.09 19.93
N PRO A 115 8.89 -8.36 20.56
CA PRO A 115 8.96 -6.92 20.71
C PRO A 115 10.23 -6.48 21.46
N ARG A 116 10.95 -5.51 20.91
CA ARG A 116 12.09 -4.85 21.56
C ARG A 116 11.61 -3.62 22.37
N ARG A 117 12.44 -3.07 23.24
CA ARG A 117 12.10 -1.84 23.97
C ARG A 117 11.66 -0.69 23.07
N SER A 118 12.26 -0.55 21.87
CA SER A 118 11.86 0.45 20.87
C SER A 118 10.47 0.20 20.29
N ASP A 119 10.02 -1.05 20.24
CA ASP A 119 8.72 -1.40 19.69
C ASP A 119 7.60 -1.08 20.68
N VAL A 120 7.87 -1.17 21.99
CA VAL A 120 6.93 -0.73 23.03
C VAL A 120 6.55 0.75 22.85
N TRP A 121 7.54 1.61 22.58
CA TRP A 121 7.29 3.04 22.33
C TRP A 121 6.48 3.29 21.06
N LYS A 122 6.74 2.54 19.99
CA LYS A 122 5.97 2.65 18.75
C LYS A 122 4.53 2.19 18.93
N ILE A 123 4.34 1.06 19.64
CA ILE A 123 3.02 0.53 19.97
C ILE A 123 2.23 1.52 20.85
N ALA A 124 2.88 2.14 21.83
CA ALA A 124 2.24 3.14 22.68
C ALA A 124 1.80 4.38 21.87
N LEU A 125 2.65 4.89 20.97
CA LEU A 125 2.30 6.03 20.11
C LEU A 125 1.20 5.66 19.10
N GLU A 126 1.22 4.45 18.56
CA GLU A 126 0.16 3.92 17.69
C GLU A 126 -1.17 3.78 18.46
N HIS A 127 -1.11 3.28 19.70
CA HIS A 127 -2.28 3.21 20.57
C HIS A 127 -2.89 4.60 20.82
N GLU A 128 -2.07 5.60 21.16
CA GLU A 128 -2.55 6.97 21.31
C GLU A 128 -3.14 7.53 20.00
N HIS A 129 -2.50 7.24 18.86
CA HIS A 129 -2.96 7.67 17.54
C HIS A 129 -4.39 7.19 17.28
N LEU A 130 -4.65 5.91 17.50
CA LEU A 130 -5.95 5.30 17.20
C LEU A 130 -7.00 5.62 18.28
N THR A 131 -6.63 5.59 19.56
CA THR A 131 -7.60 5.78 20.66
C THR A 131 -8.07 7.22 20.81
N ARG A 132 -7.19 8.21 20.58
CA ARG A 132 -7.52 9.65 20.71
C ARG A 132 -8.29 10.21 19.52
N ALA A 133 -8.15 9.61 18.34
CA ALA A 133 -8.89 10.03 17.16
C ALA A 133 -10.40 9.87 17.34
N GLN A 134 -11.19 10.75 16.72
CA GLN A 134 -12.64 10.59 16.66
C GLN A 134 -13.02 9.51 15.66
N PHE A 135 -12.28 9.41 14.56
CA PHE A 135 -12.48 8.40 13.52
C PHE A 135 -11.15 7.70 13.21
N VAL A 136 -11.23 6.39 12.99
CA VAL A 136 -10.11 5.56 12.52
C VAL A 136 -10.46 5.06 11.13
N VAL A 137 -9.66 5.41 10.14
CA VAL A 137 -9.81 4.93 8.76
C VAL A 137 -8.93 3.69 8.59
N ALA A 138 -9.54 2.52 8.51
CA ALA A 138 -8.86 1.26 8.27
C ALA A 138 -8.80 0.97 6.76
N HIS A 139 -7.61 0.69 6.25
CA HIS A 139 -7.39 0.44 4.82
C HIS A 139 -7.74 -0.98 4.37
N SER A 140 -8.15 -1.86 5.28
CA SER A 140 -8.67 -3.21 5.01
C SER A 140 -9.44 -3.71 6.23
N GLN A 141 -10.25 -4.76 6.05
CA GLN A 141 -10.90 -5.43 7.17
C GLN A 141 -9.86 -5.97 8.16
N ARG A 142 -8.76 -6.52 7.64
CA ARG A 142 -7.63 -6.91 8.49
C ARG A 142 -7.15 -5.77 9.39
N MET A 143 -7.03 -4.55 8.87
CA MET A 143 -6.60 -3.39 9.68
C MET A 143 -7.66 -2.97 10.69
N ALA A 144 -8.93 -3.10 10.36
CA ALA A 144 -10.02 -2.89 11.31
C ALA A 144 -9.95 -3.89 12.46
N ASP A 145 -9.79 -5.18 12.14
CA ASP A 145 -9.70 -6.26 13.14
C ASP A 145 -8.45 -6.12 14.03
N GLU A 146 -7.30 -5.76 13.44
CA GLU A 146 -6.07 -5.51 14.18
C GLU A 146 -6.18 -4.28 15.09
N ALA A 147 -6.87 -3.20 14.67
CA ALA A 147 -7.14 -2.03 15.50
C ALA A 147 -7.99 -2.39 16.72
N VAL A 148 -9.01 -3.22 16.54
CA VAL A 148 -9.83 -3.75 17.66
C VAL A 148 -8.98 -4.64 18.57
N ARG A 149 -8.30 -5.64 18.00
CA ARG A 149 -7.58 -6.69 18.74
C ARG A 149 -6.41 -6.14 19.54
N HIS A 150 -5.61 -5.25 18.95
CA HIS A 150 -4.36 -4.79 19.56
C HIS A 150 -4.49 -3.48 20.32
N HIS A 151 -5.48 -2.66 19.97
CA HIS A 151 -5.62 -1.32 20.56
C HIS A 151 -6.98 -1.09 21.24
N GLY A 152 -7.92 -2.04 21.18
CA GLY A 152 -9.24 -1.92 21.83
C GLY A 152 -10.12 -0.84 21.21
N ILE A 153 -9.94 -0.54 19.92
CA ILE A 153 -10.75 0.47 19.24
C ILE A 153 -12.17 -0.08 19.06
N THR A 154 -13.17 0.72 19.42
CA THR A 154 -14.57 0.34 19.25
C THR A 154 -14.98 0.41 17.78
N ALA A 155 -15.88 -0.49 17.36
CA ALA A 155 -16.29 -0.59 15.96
C ALA A 155 -16.89 0.72 15.40
N GLU A 156 -17.59 1.49 16.25
CA GLU A 156 -18.24 2.76 15.86
C GLU A 156 -17.23 3.84 15.44
N LYS A 157 -15.98 3.75 15.88
CA LYS A 157 -14.91 4.64 15.47
C LYS A 157 -14.28 4.23 14.15
N ILE A 158 -14.43 2.96 13.74
CA ILE A 158 -13.72 2.41 12.58
C ILE A 158 -14.54 2.63 11.32
N HIS A 159 -13.91 3.22 10.33
CA HIS A 159 -14.42 3.40 8.98
C HIS A 159 -13.53 2.63 8.01
N LEU A 160 -14.09 1.57 7.42
CA LEU A 160 -13.40 0.81 6.38
C LEU A 160 -13.38 1.65 5.10
N MET A 161 -12.20 2.09 4.71
CA MET A 161 -11.99 2.88 3.49
C MET A 161 -10.73 2.38 2.79
N TYR A 162 -10.90 1.59 1.75
CA TYR A 162 -9.78 1.08 0.97
C TYR A 162 -9.00 2.22 0.33
N PRO A 163 -7.66 2.14 0.28
CA PRO A 163 -6.84 3.22 -0.23
C PRO A 163 -7.03 3.39 -1.74
N PRO A 164 -6.96 4.64 -2.23
CA PRO A 164 -7.17 4.94 -3.63
C PRO A 164 -5.95 4.61 -4.49
N VAL A 165 -6.19 4.42 -5.78
CA VAL A 165 -5.18 4.22 -6.81
C VAL A 165 -5.39 5.24 -7.92
N ASP A 166 -4.30 5.74 -8.49
CA ASP A 166 -4.29 6.65 -9.63
C ASP A 166 -4.65 5.85 -10.91
N GLY A 167 -5.92 5.92 -11.31
CA GLY A 167 -6.45 5.20 -12.46
C GLY A 167 -5.92 5.68 -13.82
N ASP A 168 -5.42 6.92 -13.91
CA ASP A 168 -4.80 7.42 -15.14
C ASP A 168 -3.42 6.78 -15.34
N ARG A 169 -2.69 6.61 -14.26
CA ARG A 169 -1.39 5.93 -14.28
C ARG A 169 -1.53 4.43 -14.44
N PHE A 170 -2.42 3.79 -13.69
CA PHE A 170 -2.63 2.35 -13.69
C PHE A 170 -3.88 2.02 -14.53
N ALA A 171 -3.69 1.93 -15.84
CA ALA A 171 -4.70 1.57 -16.81
C ALA A 171 -4.15 0.51 -17.78
N PRO A 172 -5.01 -0.32 -18.39
CA PRO A 172 -4.59 -1.27 -19.39
C PRO A 172 -4.06 -0.56 -20.64
N VAL A 173 -3.35 -1.30 -21.47
CA VAL A 173 -2.89 -0.86 -22.80
C VAL A 173 -3.33 -1.87 -23.85
N ASP A 174 -3.31 -1.46 -25.12
CA ASP A 174 -3.54 -2.36 -26.26
C ASP A 174 -2.45 -3.45 -26.36
N ASP A 175 -2.75 -4.49 -27.15
CA ASP A 175 -1.87 -5.66 -27.31
C ASP A 175 -0.53 -5.29 -27.96
N ASP A 176 -0.51 -4.36 -28.92
CA ASP A 176 0.72 -3.89 -29.56
C ASP A 176 1.63 -3.16 -28.59
N THR A 177 1.08 -2.31 -27.75
CA THR A 177 1.82 -1.63 -26.68
C THR A 177 2.34 -2.63 -25.66
N ARG A 178 1.52 -3.61 -25.26
CA ARG A 178 1.92 -4.69 -24.38
C ARG A 178 3.07 -5.50 -24.98
N ALA A 179 3.00 -5.85 -26.26
CA ALA A 179 4.07 -6.60 -26.96
C ALA A 179 5.40 -5.82 -26.93
N ARG A 180 5.36 -4.51 -27.24
CA ARG A 180 6.55 -3.64 -27.15
C ARG A 180 7.13 -3.57 -25.73
N LEU A 181 6.29 -3.50 -24.70
CA LEU A 181 6.73 -3.51 -23.30
C LEU A 181 7.39 -4.83 -22.91
N ARG A 182 6.84 -5.97 -23.37
CA ARG A 182 7.43 -7.31 -23.16
C ARG A 182 8.81 -7.41 -23.82
N GLU A 183 8.95 -6.94 -25.04
CA GLU A 183 10.23 -6.90 -25.77
C GLU A 183 11.25 -6.02 -25.05
N ALA A 184 10.87 -4.79 -24.69
CA ALA A 184 11.76 -3.86 -23.96
C ALA A 184 12.22 -4.41 -22.61
N LEU A 185 11.41 -5.19 -21.93
CA LEU A 185 11.74 -5.88 -20.69
C LEU A 185 12.37 -7.26 -20.93
N GLN A 186 12.53 -7.69 -22.20
CA GLN A 186 13.06 -8.99 -22.60
C GLN A 186 12.33 -10.17 -21.92
N LEU A 187 11.00 -10.08 -21.76
CA LEU A 187 10.22 -11.12 -21.11
C LEU A 187 10.00 -12.32 -22.06
N PRO A 188 10.07 -13.57 -21.55
CA PRO A 188 9.84 -14.76 -22.38
C PRO A 188 8.38 -14.83 -22.85
N ASN A 189 8.18 -15.37 -24.07
CA ASN A 189 6.85 -15.59 -24.64
C ASN A 189 6.37 -17.04 -24.48
N ASP A 190 7.28 -17.95 -24.19
CA ASP A 190 7.05 -19.39 -23.98
C ASP A 190 6.77 -19.76 -22.54
N LYS A 191 6.71 -18.77 -21.63
CA LYS A 191 6.49 -18.95 -20.19
C LYS A 191 5.51 -17.92 -19.64
N ALA A 192 4.68 -18.33 -18.68
CA ALA A 192 3.89 -17.39 -17.89
C ALA A 192 4.81 -16.56 -16.99
N VAL A 193 4.72 -15.24 -17.08
CA VAL A 193 5.60 -14.30 -16.36
C VAL A 193 4.89 -13.75 -15.14
N PHE A 194 5.47 -14.01 -13.96
CA PHE A 194 4.98 -13.54 -12.67
C PHE A 194 5.86 -12.40 -12.16
N LEU A 195 5.27 -11.30 -11.71
CA LEU A 195 5.99 -10.16 -11.12
C LEU A 195 5.91 -10.21 -9.60
N LEU A 196 7.07 -10.12 -8.94
CA LEU A 196 7.18 -9.73 -7.52
C LEU A 196 7.74 -8.31 -7.43
N ALA A 197 6.90 -7.34 -7.05
CA ALA A 197 7.34 -5.99 -6.71
C ALA A 197 7.81 -5.95 -5.23
N SER A 198 9.13 -5.82 -4.98
CA SER A 198 9.68 -6.01 -3.64
C SER A 198 10.83 -5.05 -3.30
N THR A 199 10.65 -4.31 -2.20
CA THR A 199 11.72 -3.56 -1.52
C THR A 199 12.05 -4.12 -0.14
N GLY A 200 11.34 -5.16 0.31
CA GLY A 200 11.52 -5.85 1.60
C GLY A 200 11.30 -7.35 1.42
N HIS A 201 12.27 -8.04 0.84
CA HIS A 201 12.16 -9.39 0.29
C HIS A 201 11.60 -10.42 1.27
N ARG A 202 12.12 -10.46 2.52
CA ARG A 202 11.63 -11.38 3.54
C ARG A 202 10.12 -11.21 3.80
N ARG A 203 9.68 -9.97 4.01
CA ARG A 203 8.25 -9.67 4.26
C ARG A 203 7.38 -9.98 3.04
N LYS A 204 7.91 -9.75 1.84
CA LYS A 204 7.20 -9.98 0.57
C LYS A 204 7.22 -11.44 0.11
N GLY A 205 7.82 -12.34 0.90
CA GLY A 205 7.79 -13.79 0.64
C GLY A 205 8.69 -14.24 -0.50
N LEU A 206 9.76 -13.49 -0.83
CA LEU A 206 10.69 -13.91 -1.89
C LEU A 206 11.26 -15.30 -1.63
N ASP A 207 11.58 -15.66 -0.38
CA ASP A 207 12.13 -16.97 -0.04
C ASP A 207 11.15 -18.11 -0.33
N LEU A 208 9.84 -17.89 -0.09
CA LEU A 208 8.78 -18.86 -0.43
C LEU A 208 8.70 -19.06 -1.94
N LEU A 209 8.64 -17.95 -2.68
CA LEU A 209 8.59 -17.99 -4.15
C LEU A 209 9.85 -18.59 -4.75
N ALA A 210 11.03 -18.24 -4.23
CA ALA A 210 12.29 -18.81 -4.72
C ALA A 210 12.32 -20.34 -4.60
N ARG A 211 11.85 -20.90 -3.48
CA ARG A 211 11.74 -22.36 -3.31
C ARG A 211 10.76 -22.98 -4.30
N HIS A 212 9.61 -22.34 -4.55
CA HIS A 212 8.65 -22.84 -5.54
C HIS A 212 9.25 -22.81 -6.95
N PHE A 213 9.79 -21.67 -7.39
CA PHE A 213 10.35 -21.51 -8.74
C PHE A 213 11.62 -22.33 -8.99
N ALA A 214 12.35 -22.74 -7.95
CA ALA A 214 13.51 -23.61 -8.09
C ALA A 214 13.13 -25.09 -8.36
N ARG A 215 11.93 -25.55 -7.95
CA ARG A 215 11.50 -26.96 -8.04
C ARG A 215 10.39 -27.21 -9.05
N THR A 216 9.71 -26.15 -9.51
CA THR A 216 8.58 -26.30 -10.43
C THR A 216 9.02 -26.73 -11.84
N THR A 217 8.20 -27.58 -12.47
CA THR A 217 8.35 -27.96 -13.87
C THR A 217 7.41 -27.18 -14.81
N LEU A 218 6.60 -26.30 -14.24
CA LEU A 218 5.71 -25.44 -15.02
C LEU A 218 6.49 -24.46 -15.91
N PRO A 219 5.96 -24.06 -17.07
CA PRO A 219 6.57 -23.05 -17.94
C PRO A 219 6.37 -21.65 -17.35
N VAL A 220 7.14 -21.30 -16.31
CA VAL A 220 7.00 -20.06 -15.58
C VAL A 220 8.31 -19.28 -15.49
N CYS A 221 8.21 -17.97 -15.31
CA CYS A 221 9.33 -17.06 -15.01
C CYS A 221 8.88 -16.07 -13.94
N LEU A 222 9.63 -15.96 -12.84
CA LEU A 222 9.47 -14.92 -11.83
C LEU A 222 10.38 -13.74 -12.17
N VAL A 223 9.81 -12.57 -12.35
CA VAL A 223 10.57 -11.32 -12.47
C VAL A 223 10.43 -10.52 -11.17
N VAL A 224 11.56 -10.04 -10.64
CA VAL A 224 11.60 -9.28 -9.39
C VAL A 224 11.98 -7.83 -9.70
N ALA A 225 11.08 -6.89 -9.39
CA ALA A 225 11.33 -5.47 -9.51
C ALA A 225 11.47 -4.85 -8.11
N GLY A 226 12.52 -4.05 -7.87
CA GLY A 226 12.75 -3.39 -6.60
C GLY A 226 14.19 -3.40 -6.14
N ARG A 227 14.45 -3.73 -4.88
CA ARG A 227 15.82 -3.86 -4.37
C ARG A 227 16.53 -5.05 -5.00
N PRO A 228 17.87 -5.03 -5.06
CA PRO A 228 18.65 -6.17 -5.53
C PRO A 228 18.35 -7.45 -4.77
N ILE A 229 18.33 -8.57 -5.50
CA ILE A 229 18.17 -9.92 -4.94
C ILE A 229 19.51 -10.66 -5.02
N ASP A 230 19.76 -11.51 -4.05
CA ASP A 230 20.91 -12.41 -4.01
C ASP A 230 20.42 -13.86 -4.22
N ILE A 231 19.72 -14.07 -5.35
CA ILE A 231 19.17 -15.37 -5.74
C ILE A 231 19.46 -15.57 -7.22
N ALA A 232 20.24 -16.60 -7.52
CA ALA A 232 20.48 -17.07 -8.88
C ALA A 232 19.72 -18.40 -9.08
N ALA A 233 18.61 -18.36 -9.84
CA ALA A 233 17.84 -19.54 -10.19
C ALA A 233 17.34 -19.45 -11.64
N PRO A 234 17.20 -20.58 -12.38
CA PRO A 234 16.90 -20.57 -13.82
C PRO A 234 15.60 -19.86 -14.21
N HIS A 235 14.63 -19.79 -13.30
CA HIS A 235 13.30 -19.22 -13.52
C HIS A 235 13.09 -17.87 -12.82
N ILE A 236 14.15 -17.26 -12.26
CA ILE A 236 14.08 -15.97 -11.55
C ILE A 236 14.97 -14.95 -12.22
N ARG A 237 14.43 -13.79 -12.55
CA ARG A 237 15.15 -12.66 -13.15
C ARG A 237 14.95 -11.39 -12.33
N TYR A 238 16.02 -10.64 -12.18
CA TYR A 238 15.97 -9.32 -11.55
C TYR A 238 15.83 -8.23 -12.63
N LEU A 239 14.79 -7.38 -12.50
CA LEU A 239 14.51 -6.28 -13.43
C LEU A 239 15.07 -4.93 -12.96
N GLY A 240 15.74 -4.88 -11.81
CA GLY A 240 16.16 -3.62 -11.22
C GLY A 240 15.05 -2.87 -10.48
N TYR A 241 15.40 -1.70 -9.95
CA TYR A 241 14.41 -0.77 -9.40
C TYR A 241 13.69 -0.06 -10.55
N ARG A 242 12.34 -0.07 -10.52
CA ARG A 242 11.51 0.48 -11.60
C ARG A 242 10.71 1.68 -11.09
N ASN A 243 10.84 2.82 -11.78
CA ASN A 243 10.00 3.99 -11.55
C ASN A 243 8.69 3.94 -12.37
N ASP A 244 8.68 3.12 -13.41
CA ASP A 244 7.59 2.85 -14.33
C ASP A 244 6.98 1.46 -14.08
N ILE A 245 6.65 1.17 -12.82
CA ILE A 245 6.13 -0.14 -12.41
C ILE A 245 4.81 -0.50 -13.11
N GLU A 246 4.00 0.50 -13.49
CA GLU A 246 2.78 0.33 -14.28
C GLU A 246 3.05 -0.34 -15.63
N ASN A 247 4.18 -0.04 -16.28
CA ASN A 247 4.58 -0.70 -17.51
C ASN A 247 4.99 -2.15 -17.29
N VAL A 248 5.57 -2.46 -16.13
CA VAL A 248 5.86 -3.85 -15.77
C VAL A 248 4.57 -4.62 -15.50
N PHE A 249 3.59 -4.04 -14.80
CA PHE A 249 2.26 -4.67 -14.63
C PHE A 249 1.59 -4.96 -15.97
N ARG A 250 1.60 -4.00 -16.90
CA ARG A 250 1.04 -4.17 -18.25
C ARG A 250 1.69 -5.30 -19.03
N ALA A 251 3.00 -5.48 -18.87
CA ALA A 251 3.80 -6.44 -19.64
C ALA A 251 3.70 -7.88 -19.13
N VAL A 252 3.64 -8.10 -17.80
CA VAL A 252 3.62 -9.45 -17.21
C VAL A 252 2.24 -10.13 -17.34
N ASP A 253 2.20 -11.42 -17.04
CA ASP A 253 0.97 -12.20 -17.11
C ASP A 253 0.25 -12.22 -15.77
N TYR A 254 1.01 -12.20 -14.67
CA TYR A 254 0.51 -12.17 -13.29
C TYR A 254 1.41 -11.32 -12.40
N THR A 255 0.80 -10.72 -11.37
CA THR A 255 1.55 -10.26 -10.20
C THR A 255 1.39 -11.28 -9.08
N VAL A 256 2.44 -11.55 -8.29
CA VAL A 256 2.37 -12.45 -7.14
C VAL A 256 2.61 -11.69 -5.85
N LEU A 257 1.70 -11.86 -4.88
CA LEU A 257 1.75 -11.28 -3.55
C LEU A 257 1.80 -12.38 -2.50
N ALA A 258 3.01 -12.84 -2.17
CA ALA A 258 3.28 -13.87 -1.17
C ALA A 258 3.70 -13.25 0.18
N SER A 259 3.17 -12.09 0.52
CA SER A 259 3.61 -11.32 1.68
C SER A 259 3.18 -11.96 2.99
N LEU A 260 4.11 -12.12 3.94
CA LEU A 260 3.83 -12.55 5.31
C LEU A 260 2.97 -11.51 6.06
N TYR A 261 3.16 -10.24 5.76
CA TYR A 261 2.35 -9.14 6.27
C TYR A 261 2.08 -8.12 5.17
N GLU A 262 0.84 -8.02 4.73
CA GLU A 262 0.38 -7.06 3.73
C GLU A 262 -0.93 -6.41 4.22
N PRO A 263 -0.86 -5.26 4.90
CA PRO A 263 -2.03 -4.58 5.45
C PRO A 263 -3.14 -4.32 4.44
N PHE A 264 -2.77 -3.82 3.26
CA PHE A 264 -3.67 -3.76 2.12
C PHE A 264 -3.03 -4.40 0.88
N GLY A 265 -1.95 -3.82 0.35
CA GLY A 265 -1.30 -4.31 -0.86
C GLY A 265 -1.79 -3.58 -2.11
N LEU A 266 -1.55 -2.27 -2.18
CA LEU A 266 -1.87 -1.42 -3.35
C LEU A 266 -1.40 -2.06 -4.66
N VAL A 267 -0.25 -2.73 -4.64
CA VAL A 267 0.32 -3.47 -5.78
C VAL A 267 -0.70 -4.43 -6.43
N GLY A 268 -1.56 -5.08 -5.62
CA GLY A 268 -2.59 -5.96 -6.16
C GLY A 268 -3.65 -5.21 -6.98
N VAL A 269 -4.13 -4.09 -6.46
CA VAL A 269 -5.11 -3.26 -7.15
C VAL A 269 -4.49 -2.55 -8.36
N GLU A 270 -3.27 -2.01 -8.20
CA GLU A 270 -2.48 -1.40 -9.29
C GLU A 270 -2.30 -2.38 -10.46
N SER A 271 -2.00 -3.66 -10.15
CA SER A 271 -1.86 -4.73 -11.15
C SER A 271 -3.17 -5.01 -11.88
N VAL A 272 -4.27 -5.19 -11.12
CA VAL A 272 -5.60 -5.45 -11.70
C VAL A 272 -6.05 -4.30 -12.59
N LEU A 273 -5.84 -3.06 -12.17
CA LEU A 273 -6.15 -1.87 -12.98
C LEU A 273 -5.35 -1.84 -14.31
N CYS A 274 -4.13 -2.39 -14.33
CA CYS A 274 -3.36 -2.59 -15.56
C CYS A 274 -3.81 -3.81 -16.40
N GLY A 275 -4.90 -4.48 -16.03
CA GLY A 275 -5.41 -5.67 -16.71
C GLY A 275 -4.65 -6.97 -16.37
N THR A 276 -3.86 -6.99 -15.31
CA THR A 276 -2.99 -8.12 -14.90
C THR A 276 -3.50 -8.72 -13.60
N PRO A 277 -3.95 -9.99 -13.61
CA PRO A 277 -4.45 -10.68 -12.41
C PRO A 277 -3.35 -10.94 -11.39
N VAL A 278 -3.78 -11.26 -10.16
CA VAL A 278 -2.90 -11.41 -9.01
C VAL A 278 -3.02 -12.81 -8.41
N VAL A 279 -1.89 -13.48 -8.25
CA VAL A 279 -1.78 -14.65 -7.35
C VAL A 279 -1.46 -14.09 -5.97
N VAL A 280 -2.40 -14.21 -5.04
CA VAL A 280 -2.36 -13.46 -3.78
C VAL A 280 -2.53 -14.37 -2.58
N ALA A 281 -1.69 -14.17 -1.56
CA ALA A 281 -1.88 -14.82 -0.26
C ALA A 281 -3.20 -14.35 0.38
N GLU A 282 -3.97 -15.27 0.95
CA GLU A 282 -5.29 -15.00 1.55
C GLU A 282 -5.28 -13.91 2.63
N GLY A 283 -4.17 -13.83 3.39
CA GLY A 283 -3.97 -12.83 4.43
C GLY A 283 -3.58 -11.42 3.93
N ALA A 284 -3.44 -11.19 2.62
CA ALA A 284 -3.20 -9.86 2.08
C ALA A 284 -4.51 -9.05 2.03
N GLY A 285 -4.52 -7.81 2.55
CA GLY A 285 -5.74 -7.01 2.65
C GLY A 285 -6.44 -6.77 1.30
N CYS A 286 -5.70 -6.65 0.20
CA CYS A 286 -6.31 -6.49 -1.12
C CYS A 286 -7.06 -7.74 -1.61
N ALA A 287 -6.77 -8.92 -1.05
CA ALA A 287 -7.48 -10.13 -1.42
C ALA A 287 -8.99 -10.03 -1.18
N GLU A 288 -9.42 -9.21 -0.20
CA GLU A 288 -10.84 -9.01 0.11
C GLU A 288 -11.60 -8.17 -0.93
N VAL A 289 -10.89 -7.37 -1.72
CA VAL A 289 -11.50 -6.49 -2.73
C VAL A 289 -11.30 -6.95 -4.16
N LEU A 290 -10.36 -7.85 -4.42
CA LEU A 290 -10.18 -8.43 -5.75
C LEU A 290 -11.27 -9.45 -6.04
N ARG A 291 -11.81 -9.48 -7.26
CA ARG A 291 -12.97 -10.30 -7.67
C ARG A 291 -12.70 -11.09 -8.95
N GLY A 292 -13.48 -12.16 -9.15
CA GLY A 292 -13.49 -12.94 -10.38
C GLY A 292 -12.10 -13.40 -10.82
N ASN A 293 -11.79 -13.18 -12.10
CA ASN A 293 -10.48 -13.50 -12.68
C ASN A 293 -9.36 -12.52 -12.27
N GLY A 294 -9.65 -11.50 -11.49
CA GLY A 294 -8.65 -10.58 -10.95
C GLY A 294 -7.73 -11.20 -9.91
N ARG A 295 -8.11 -12.35 -9.32
CA ARG A 295 -7.29 -13.02 -8.29
C ARG A 295 -7.32 -14.54 -8.38
N ILE A 296 -6.20 -15.14 -7.95
CA ILE A 296 -6.10 -16.55 -7.54
C ILE A 296 -5.53 -16.52 -6.12
N VAL A 297 -6.25 -17.11 -5.16
CA VAL A 297 -5.88 -17.03 -3.73
C VAL A 297 -5.14 -18.30 -3.31
N PHE A 298 -4.13 -18.16 -2.44
CA PHE A 298 -3.44 -19.29 -1.84
C PHE A 298 -3.15 -19.06 -0.34
N ALA A 299 -3.01 -20.13 0.42
CA ALA A 299 -2.62 -20.10 1.83
C ALA A 299 -1.08 -20.10 1.96
N LEU A 300 -0.53 -19.19 2.82
CA LEU A 300 0.93 -19.04 2.99
C LEU A 300 1.59 -20.22 3.71
N ASP A 301 0.87 -20.89 4.56
CA ASP A 301 1.32 -22.00 5.39
C ASP A 301 1.15 -23.37 4.71
N ASP A 302 0.56 -23.38 3.51
CA ASP A 302 0.36 -24.57 2.69
C ASP A 302 1.10 -24.46 1.34
N ALA A 303 2.16 -25.23 1.19
CA ALA A 303 2.95 -25.24 -0.04
C ALA A 303 2.17 -25.84 -1.23
N ALA A 304 1.24 -26.76 -1.00
CA ALA A 304 0.39 -27.34 -2.04
C ALA A 304 -0.59 -26.28 -2.55
N SER A 305 -1.14 -25.44 -1.69
CA SER A 305 -2.01 -24.34 -2.08
C SER A 305 -1.33 -23.35 -3.04
N LEU A 306 -0.06 -23.03 -2.83
CA LEU A 306 0.71 -22.21 -3.77
C LEU A 306 0.95 -22.96 -5.09
N ASP A 307 1.29 -24.23 -5.05
CA ASP A 307 1.52 -25.05 -6.25
C ASP A 307 0.24 -25.13 -7.11
N ASP A 308 -0.93 -25.33 -6.51
CA ASP A 308 -2.23 -25.37 -7.17
C ASP A 308 -2.60 -24.00 -7.76
N ALA A 309 -2.36 -22.92 -7.03
CA ALA A 309 -2.61 -21.56 -7.52
C ALA A 309 -1.74 -21.22 -8.75
N MET A 310 -0.46 -21.64 -8.73
CA MET A 310 0.46 -21.44 -9.86
C MET A 310 0.06 -22.32 -11.06
N ALA A 311 -0.34 -23.57 -10.83
CA ALA A 311 -0.83 -24.47 -11.89
C ALA A 311 -2.11 -23.90 -12.54
N SER A 312 -3.05 -23.39 -11.74
CA SER A 312 -4.28 -22.75 -12.22
C SER A 312 -3.97 -21.50 -13.05
N ALA A 313 -3.01 -20.67 -12.60
CA ALA A 313 -2.56 -19.51 -13.35
C ALA A 313 -1.97 -19.89 -14.70
N VAL A 314 -1.09 -20.91 -14.75
CA VAL A 314 -0.48 -21.39 -16.00
C VAL A 314 -1.53 -21.96 -16.93
N ALA A 315 -2.50 -22.74 -16.44
CA ALA A 315 -3.59 -23.28 -17.26
C ALA A 315 -4.46 -22.16 -17.89
N ALA A 316 -4.76 -21.10 -17.13
CA ALA A 316 -5.49 -19.95 -17.65
C ALA A 316 -4.66 -19.17 -18.69
N TRP A 317 -3.36 -19.03 -18.47
CA TRP A 317 -2.43 -18.40 -19.40
C TRP A 317 -2.33 -19.18 -20.73
N GLN A 318 -2.15 -20.50 -20.67
CA GLN A 318 -2.11 -21.37 -21.86
C GLN A 318 -3.41 -21.31 -22.66
N ALA A 319 -4.54 -21.14 -21.99
CA ALA A 319 -5.85 -20.99 -22.62
C ALA A 319 -6.13 -19.55 -23.13
N GLY A 320 -5.20 -18.60 -22.97
CA GLY A 320 -5.39 -17.20 -23.38
C GLY A 320 -6.47 -16.44 -22.58
N ARG A 321 -6.86 -16.93 -21.39
CA ARG A 321 -7.99 -16.39 -20.60
C ARG A 321 -7.57 -15.68 -19.30
N HIS A 322 -6.27 -15.40 -19.13
CA HIS A 322 -5.77 -14.84 -17.90
C HIS A 322 -5.95 -13.32 -17.80
N ARG A 323 -5.96 -12.61 -18.93
CA ARG A 323 -6.04 -11.14 -18.90
C ARG A 323 -7.41 -10.64 -18.46
N ILE A 324 -7.41 -9.50 -17.76
CA ILE A 324 -8.62 -8.84 -17.29
C ILE A 324 -9.03 -7.80 -18.35
N ALA A 325 -10.15 -8.03 -19.02
CA ALA A 325 -10.66 -7.11 -20.04
C ALA A 325 -11.27 -5.85 -19.40
N GLU A 326 -11.97 -6.02 -18.29
CA GLU A 326 -12.68 -4.94 -17.59
C GLU A 326 -12.21 -4.84 -16.12
N PRO A 327 -11.09 -4.12 -15.86
CA PRO A 327 -10.49 -4.04 -14.55
C PRO A 327 -11.42 -3.57 -13.44
N ALA A 328 -12.33 -2.63 -13.73
CA ALA A 328 -13.28 -2.12 -12.75
C ALA A 328 -14.21 -3.22 -12.18
N GLN A 329 -14.61 -4.20 -13.00
CA GLN A 329 -15.45 -5.32 -12.55
C GLN A 329 -14.68 -6.34 -11.70
N ALA A 330 -13.36 -6.36 -11.82
CA ALA A 330 -12.48 -7.20 -11.00
C ALA A 330 -12.18 -6.61 -9.62
N LEU A 331 -12.79 -5.47 -9.27
CA LEU A 331 -12.65 -4.81 -7.97
C LEU A 331 -14.00 -4.73 -7.25
N GLY A 332 -13.99 -4.94 -5.93
CA GLY A 332 -15.16 -4.85 -5.06
C GLY A 332 -15.37 -3.46 -4.46
N TYR A 333 -14.67 -2.44 -4.95
CA TYR A 333 -14.79 -1.05 -4.51
C TYR A 333 -14.35 -0.10 -5.63
N ASP A 334 -14.72 1.16 -5.51
CA ASP A 334 -14.22 2.23 -6.39
C ASP A 334 -12.86 2.73 -5.90
N PRO A 335 -11.75 2.48 -6.63
CA PRO A 335 -10.41 2.89 -6.24
C PRO A 335 -10.10 4.36 -6.57
N SER A 336 -11.07 5.13 -7.08
CA SER A 336 -10.82 6.51 -7.50
C SER A 336 -10.41 7.41 -6.34
N VAL A 337 -9.48 8.32 -6.64
CA VAL A 337 -9.00 9.31 -5.67
C VAL A 337 -10.12 10.25 -5.22
N ASP A 338 -11.04 10.59 -6.14
CA ASP A 338 -12.17 11.48 -5.84
C ASP A 338 -13.11 10.88 -4.79
N VAL A 339 -13.53 9.62 -4.96
CA VAL A 339 -14.42 8.94 -4.01
C VAL A 339 -13.77 8.85 -2.62
N HIS A 340 -12.50 8.45 -2.57
CA HIS A 340 -11.79 8.33 -1.30
C HIS A 340 -11.63 9.67 -0.58
N VAL A 341 -11.22 10.71 -1.30
CA VAL A 341 -11.03 12.06 -0.71
C VAL A 341 -12.35 12.66 -0.27
N ARG A 342 -13.45 12.49 -1.02
CA ARG A 342 -14.80 12.92 -0.58
C ARG A 342 -15.25 12.19 0.67
N GLY A 343 -14.95 10.90 0.80
CA GLY A 343 -15.20 10.14 2.02
C GLY A 343 -14.47 10.74 3.23
N LEU A 344 -13.18 11.07 3.08
CA LEU A 344 -12.39 11.72 4.14
C LEU A 344 -12.92 13.13 4.48
N ILE A 345 -13.34 13.90 3.47
CA ILE A 345 -13.99 15.21 3.67
C ILE A 345 -15.28 15.04 4.48
N GLY A 346 -16.10 14.04 4.15
CA GLY A 346 -17.32 13.74 4.89
C GLY A 346 -17.04 13.40 6.36
N LEU A 347 -15.99 12.65 6.66
CA LEU A 347 -15.54 12.40 8.03
C LEU A 347 -15.04 13.69 8.69
N ALA A 348 -14.25 14.51 7.98
CA ALA A 348 -13.73 15.77 8.50
C ALA A 348 -14.84 16.76 8.87
N GLN A 349 -15.93 16.80 8.10
CA GLN A 349 -17.11 17.63 8.40
C GLN A 349 -17.85 17.15 9.67
N ARG A 350 -17.73 15.87 10.02
CA ARG A 350 -18.34 15.28 11.24
C ARG A 350 -17.46 15.43 12.49
N VAL A 351 -16.18 15.83 12.31
CA VAL A 351 -15.28 16.08 13.44
C VAL A 351 -15.85 17.19 14.30
N ARG A 352 -16.15 16.90 15.58
CA ARG A 352 -16.60 17.90 16.54
C ARG A 352 -15.43 18.80 16.90
N GLN A 353 -15.64 20.11 16.80
CA GLN A 353 -14.68 21.06 17.37
C GLN A 353 -14.62 20.82 18.89
N ARG A 354 -13.41 20.61 19.38
CA ARG A 354 -13.15 20.44 20.82
C ARG A 354 -12.95 21.78 21.48
#